data_98ef0d26ca47b6be2c73647f62aec008
#
_entry.id   98ef0d26ca47b6be2c73647f62aec008
#
_cell.length_a   1.000
_cell.length_b   1.000
_cell.length_c   1.000
_cell.angle_alpha   90.00
_cell.angle_beta   90.00
_cell.angle_gamma   90.00
#
_symmetry.space_group_name_H-M   'P 1'
#
loop_
_entity.id
_entity.type
_entity.pdbx_description
1 polymer ?
#
loop_
_entity_poly.entity_id
_entity_poly.type
_entity_poly.pdbx_seq_one_letter_code
_entity_poly.pdbx_strand_id
1 'polypeptide(L)'
;MSKIALGTAQFGLPYGISNTHGQVDRTEMDKIWQVARGANITMLDTAIAYGNSEENIGATESVGFDIVTKLPPLSGTETSVTQWAQNQIENSLSKLKRNSVYGLLLHNPADLLGSEGNELLTSLKNLKRDGLIKKFGVS
;
A
#
# COMPACT_ATOMS: atom_id res chain seq x y z
N MET A 1 3.14 -14.49 15.54
CA MET A 1 2.79 -13.57 14.42
C MET A 1 1.33 -13.18 14.58
N SER A 2 1.02 -11.89 14.60
CA SER A 2 -0.38 -11.42 14.69
C SER A 2 -1.15 -11.89 13.45
N LYS A 3 -2.42 -12.25 13.62
CA LYS A 3 -3.35 -12.56 12.52
C LYS A 3 -4.09 -11.31 12.01
N ILE A 4 -3.77 -10.14 12.57
CA ILE A 4 -4.45 -8.87 12.27
C ILE A 4 -3.45 -7.92 11.61
N ALA A 5 -3.88 -7.26 10.55
CA ALA A 5 -3.21 -6.11 9.98
C ALA A 5 -4.00 -4.83 10.31
N LEU A 6 -3.31 -3.72 10.48
CA LEU A 6 -3.94 -2.42 10.71
C LEU A 6 -4.25 -1.75 9.37
N GLY A 7 -5.52 -1.50 9.08
CA GLY A 7 -5.95 -0.72 7.92
C GLY A 7 -5.69 0.77 8.13
N THR A 8 -5.23 1.45 7.09
CA THR A 8 -4.76 2.84 7.16
C THR A 8 -5.51 3.81 6.23
N ALA A 9 -6.68 3.45 5.71
CA ALA A 9 -7.46 4.32 4.84
C ALA A 9 -7.74 5.69 5.49
N GLN A 10 -8.02 5.71 6.80
CA GLN A 10 -8.28 6.93 7.56
C GLN A 10 -7.02 7.78 7.80
N PHE A 11 -5.84 7.29 7.49
CA PHE A 11 -4.61 8.07 7.57
C PHE A 11 -4.42 8.98 6.36
N GLY A 12 -5.17 8.75 5.29
CA GLY A 12 -5.13 9.54 4.07
C GLY A 12 -6.45 10.18 3.66
N LEU A 13 -7.57 9.69 4.22
CA LEU A 13 -8.93 10.08 3.83
C LEU A 13 -9.85 10.15 5.05
N PRO A 14 -10.90 10.99 5.03
CA PRO A 14 -11.98 10.95 6.00
C PRO A 14 -12.91 9.74 5.72
N TYR A 15 -12.34 8.53 5.82
CA TYR A 15 -12.97 7.29 5.40
C TYR A 15 -13.83 6.66 6.49
N GLY A 16 -14.97 6.07 6.10
CA GLY A 16 -15.85 5.28 6.95
C GLY A 16 -17.20 5.95 7.20
N ILE A 17 -18.29 5.17 7.08
CA ILE A 17 -19.68 5.66 7.26
C ILE A 17 -19.91 6.21 8.67
N SER A 18 -19.28 5.61 9.68
CA SER A 18 -19.35 6.04 11.08
C SER A 18 -18.24 7.00 11.50
N ASN A 19 -17.38 7.43 10.60
CA ASN A 19 -16.29 8.33 10.91
C ASN A 19 -16.84 9.76 11.06
N THR A 20 -16.81 10.27 12.29
CA THR A 20 -17.22 11.64 12.64
C THR A 20 -16.05 12.57 12.90
N HIS A 21 -14.81 12.05 12.90
CA HIS A 21 -13.59 12.79 13.25
C HIS A 21 -12.72 13.15 12.03
N GLY A 22 -13.05 12.62 10.83
CA GLY A 22 -12.30 12.88 9.62
C GLY A 22 -11.02 12.03 9.50
N GLN A 23 -10.01 12.59 8.86
CA GLN A 23 -8.70 11.97 8.69
C GLN A 23 -7.93 11.99 10.02
N VAL A 24 -7.21 10.89 10.32
CA VAL A 24 -6.35 10.80 11.51
C VAL A 24 -5.13 11.71 11.35
N ASP A 25 -4.83 12.51 12.35
CA ASP A 25 -3.62 13.34 12.37
C ASP A 25 -2.36 12.54 12.76
N ARG A 26 -1.18 13.12 12.52
CA ARG A 26 0.10 12.45 12.76
C ARG A 26 0.36 12.16 14.24
N THR A 27 -0.09 13.02 15.13
CA THR A 27 0.06 12.83 16.59
C THR A 27 -0.74 11.63 17.06
N GLU A 28 -1.95 11.47 16.53
CA GLU A 28 -2.78 10.30 16.83
C GLU A 28 -2.23 9.03 16.19
N MET A 29 -1.65 9.13 14.98
CA MET A 29 -0.95 7.99 14.34
C MET A 29 0.16 7.44 15.23
N ASP A 30 0.98 8.29 15.85
CA ASP A 30 2.06 7.85 16.72
C ASP A 30 1.55 7.08 17.96
N LYS A 31 0.41 7.49 18.50
CA LYS A 31 -0.27 6.73 19.57
C LYS A 31 -0.79 5.38 19.08
N ILE A 32 -1.38 5.37 17.87
CA ILE A 32 -1.85 4.13 17.23
C ILE A 32 -0.69 3.15 17.02
N TRP A 33 0.49 3.63 16.59
CA TRP A 33 1.68 2.78 16.45
C TRP A 33 2.10 2.15 17.78
N GLN A 34 2.04 2.88 18.88
CA GLN A 34 2.36 2.36 20.22
C GLN A 34 1.38 1.26 20.62
N VAL A 35 0.08 1.48 20.44
CA VAL A 35 -0.96 0.48 20.75
C VAL A 35 -0.80 -0.76 19.86
N ALA A 36 -0.57 -0.58 18.56
CA ALA A 36 -0.39 -1.67 17.62
C ALA A 36 0.83 -2.56 17.99
N ARG A 37 1.96 -1.93 18.34
CA ARG A 37 3.14 -2.67 18.82
C ARG A 37 2.86 -3.42 20.11
N GLY A 38 2.18 -2.80 21.07
CA GLY A 38 1.78 -3.46 22.32
C GLY A 38 0.87 -4.67 22.11
N ALA A 39 0.05 -4.64 21.05
CA ALA A 39 -0.82 -5.75 20.63
C ALA A 39 -0.12 -6.75 19.68
N ASN A 40 1.19 -6.63 19.43
CA ASN A 40 1.96 -7.44 18.49
C ASN A 40 1.39 -7.41 17.04
N ILE A 41 0.76 -6.32 16.64
CA ILE A 41 0.39 -6.07 15.26
C ILE A 41 1.66 -5.60 14.53
N THR A 42 2.04 -6.30 13.47
CA THR A 42 3.28 -6.06 12.74
C THR A 42 3.06 -5.71 11.28
N MET A 43 1.82 -5.61 10.83
CA MET A 43 1.48 -5.37 9.43
C MET A 43 0.52 -4.20 9.28
N LEU A 44 0.81 -3.33 8.31
CA LEU A 44 -0.05 -2.23 7.88
C LEU A 44 -0.61 -2.53 6.49
N ASP A 45 -1.91 -2.28 6.30
CA ASP A 45 -2.59 -2.34 5.02
C ASP A 45 -2.94 -0.92 4.57
N THR A 46 -2.31 -0.49 3.48
CA THR A 46 -2.54 0.81 2.84
C THR A 46 -2.84 0.65 1.35
N ALA A 47 -2.97 1.73 0.62
CA ALA A 47 -3.09 1.75 -0.84
C ALA A 47 -2.65 3.10 -1.40
N ILE A 48 -2.18 3.10 -2.65
CA ILE A 48 -1.88 4.33 -3.40
C ILE A 48 -3.11 5.24 -3.49
N ALA A 49 -4.30 4.64 -3.61
CA ALA A 49 -5.57 5.36 -3.69
C ALA A 49 -6.06 5.96 -2.35
N TYR A 50 -5.38 5.73 -1.23
CA TYR A 50 -5.81 6.26 0.07
C TYR A 50 -5.28 7.66 0.36
N GLY A 51 -5.42 8.58 -0.57
CA GLY A 51 -5.00 9.98 -0.42
C GLY A 51 -3.52 10.08 -0.06
N ASN A 52 -3.19 10.73 1.05
CA ASN A 52 -1.83 10.88 1.53
C ASN A 52 -1.43 9.88 2.64
N SER A 53 -2.12 8.71 2.71
CA SER A 53 -1.83 7.68 3.72
C SER A 53 -0.38 7.22 3.69
N GLU A 54 0.17 6.90 2.51
CA GLU A 54 1.56 6.46 2.36
C GLU A 54 2.57 7.51 2.84
N GLU A 55 2.33 8.79 2.53
CA GLU A 55 3.18 9.90 3.01
C GLU A 55 3.15 10.04 4.53
N ASN A 56 1.97 9.93 5.11
CA ASN A 56 1.79 10.01 6.56
C ASN A 56 2.43 8.82 7.28
N ILE A 57 2.30 7.61 6.74
CA ILE A 57 3.00 6.42 7.26
C ILE A 57 4.52 6.65 7.22
N GLY A 58 5.05 7.14 6.10
CA GLY A 58 6.48 7.43 5.97
C GLY A 58 7.00 8.59 6.81
N ALA A 59 6.11 9.49 7.26
CA ALA A 59 6.45 10.67 8.08
C ALA A 59 6.30 10.43 9.59
N THR A 60 5.78 9.28 10.02
CA THR A 60 5.51 8.94 11.42
C THR A 60 6.35 7.73 11.87
N GLU A 61 6.25 7.34 13.14
CA GLU A 61 7.03 6.27 13.76
C GLU A 61 6.59 4.85 13.32
N SER A 62 6.44 4.65 12.01
CA SER A 62 5.99 3.38 11.42
C SER A 62 7.11 2.35 11.19
N VAL A 63 8.33 2.62 11.66
CA VAL A 63 9.47 1.69 11.52
C VAL A 63 9.17 0.37 12.22
N GLY A 64 9.51 -0.75 11.58
CA GLY A 64 9.30 -2.10 12.11
C GLY A 64 7.97 -2.75 11.68
N PHE A 65 7.06 -2.01 11.04
CA PHE A 65 5.89 -2.62 10.43
C PHE A 65 6.19 -3.09 8.99
N ASP A 66 5.73 -4.28 8.67
CA ASP A 66 5.60 -4.75 7.29
C ASP A 66 4.45 -4.01 6.60
N ILE A 67 4.66 -3.56 5.38
CA ILE A 67 3.66 -2.76 4.65
C ILE A 67 3.13 -3.54 3.46
N VAL A 68 1.81 -3.59 3.35
CA VAL A 68 1.10 -4.01 2.14
C VAL A 68 0.44 -2.77 1.54
N THR A 69 0.74 -2.49 0.28
CA THR A 69 0.09 -1.42 -0.48
C THR A 69 -0.58 -1.97 -1.73
N LYS A 70 -1.32 -1.14 -2.47
CA LYS A 70 -2.12 -1.59 -3.61
C LYS A 70 -1.92 -0.66 -4.80
N LEU A 71 -1.71 -1.25 -5.98
CA LEU A 71 -1.78 -0.55 -7.25
C LEU A 71 -3.22 -0.10 -7.52
N PRO A 72 -3.43 1.13 -7.99
CA PRO A 72 -4.75 1.55 -8.44
C PRO A 72 -5.17 0.75 -9.68
N PRO A 73 -6.46 0.74 -10.04
CA PRO A 73 -6.91 0.15 -11.29
C PRO A 73 -6.19 0.73 -12.51
N LEU A 74 -5.97 -0.10 -13.54
CA LEU A 74 -5.52 0.39 -14.84
C LEU A 74 -6.57 1.33 -15.44
N SER A 75 -6.11 2.45 -16.01
CA SER A 75 -7.00 3.41 -16.67
C SER A 75 -7.31 3.01 -18.13
N GLY A 76 -6.50 2.09 -18.70
CA GLY A 76 -6.56 1.71 -20.10
C GLY A 76 -5.89 2.73 -21.04
N THR A 77 -5.18 3.70 -20.48
CA THR A 77 -4.43 4.73 -21.24
C THR A 77 -2.93 4.61 -21.08
N GLU A 78 -2.47 3.61 -20.35
CA GLU A 78 -1.06 3.33 -20.12
C GLU A 78 -0.38 2.91 -21.45
N THR A 79 0.68 3.59 -21.83
CA THR A 79 1.48 3.25 -23.02
C THR A 79 2.37 2.02 -22.75
N SER A 80 2.69 1.75 -21.48
CA SER A 80 3.41 0.56 -21.00
C SER A 80 2.97 0.28 -19.56
N VAL A 81 2.33 -0.85 -19.36
CA VAL A 81 1.91 -1.34 -18.04
C VAL A 81 3.13 -1.62 -17.16
N THR A 82 4.21 -2.12 -17.76
CA THR A 82 5.46 -2.39 -17.04
C THR A 82 6.06 -1.10 -16.47
N GLN A 83 6.19 -0.06 -17.27
CA GLN A 83 6.73 1.22 -16.82
C GLN A 83 5.79 1.89 -15.81
N TRP A 84 4.49 1.81 -16.03
CA TRP A 84 3.49 2.33 -15.10
C TRP A 84 3.61 1.65 -13.73
N ALA A 85 3.64 0.32 -13.66
CA ALA A 85 3.75 -0.42 -12.41
C ALA A 85 5.07 -0.08 -11.67
N GLN A 86 6.18 0.03 -12.41
CA GLN A 86 7.48 0.44 -11.86
C GLN A 86 7.38 1.83 -11.23
N ASN A 87 6.85 2.81 -11.96
CA ASN A 87 6.71 4.18 -11.46
C ASN A 87 5.80 4.26 -10.24
N GLN A 88 4.70 3.50 -10.22
CA GLN A 88 3.77 3.46 -9.08
C GLN A 88 4.47 2.97 -7.81
N ILE A 89 5.20 1.85 -7.89
CA ILE A 89 5.86 1.31 -6.70
C ILE A 89 7.03 2.19 -6.23
N GLU A 90 7.82 2.75 -7.14
CA GLU A 90 8.91 3.65 -6.78
C GLU A 90 8.40 4.91 -6.06
N ASN A 91 7.30 5.47 -6.55
CA ASN A 91 6.64 6.60 -5.88
C ASN A 91 6.11 6.22 -4.49
N SER A 92 5.48 5.04 -4.35
CA SER A 92 5.05 4.52 -3.05
C SER A 92 6.23 4.33 -2.09
N LEU A 93 7.33 3.74 -2.54
CA LEU A 93 8.52 3.54 -1.71
C LEU A 93 9.12 4.87 -1.24
N SER A 94 9.15 5.87 -2.10
CA SER A 94 9.59 7.23 -1.76
C SER A 94 8.69 7.84 -0.67
N LYS A 95 7.37 7.78 -0.83
CA LYS A 95 6.39 8.29 0.15
C LYS A 95 6.49 7.56 1.49
N LEU A 96 6.56 6.24 1.45
CA LEU A 96 6.68 5.37 2.62
C LEU A 96 8.06 5.45 3.30
N LYS A 97 9.06 6.03 2.63
CA LYS A 97 10.48 6.03 3.05
C LYS A 97 10.99 4.61 3.31
N ARG A 98 10.74 3.71 2.36
CA ARG A 98 11.14 2.30 2.39
C ARG A 98 11.88 1.93 1.11
N ASN A 99 12.76 0.92 1.21
CA ASN A 99 13.44 0.33 0.05
C ASN A 99 12.63 -0.80 -0.59
N SER A 100 11.69 -1.36 0.16
CA SER A 100 10.77 -2.41 -0.31
C SER A 100 9.51 -2.43 0.54
N VAL A 101 8.44 -3.04 0.01
CA VAL A 101 7.23 -3.38 0.77
C VAL A 101 7.05 -4.89 0.88
N TYR A 102 6.35 -5.32 1.91
CA TYR A 102 6.05 -6.74 2.10
C TYR A 102 5.12 -7.27 1.01
N GLY A 103 4.08 -6.52 0.66
CA GLY A 103 3.11 -6.92 -0.33
C GLY A 103 2.65 -5.79 -1.23
N LEU A 104 2.45 -6.13 -2.50
CA LEU A 104 1.80 -5.27 -3.48
C LEU A 104 0.58 -5.99 -4.03
N LEU A 105 -0.61 -5.45 -3.80
CA LEU A 105 -1.85 -6.03 -4.28
C LEU A 105 -2.38 -5.23 -5.48
N LEU A 106 -3.15 -5.89 -6.33
CA LEU A 106 -4.00 -5.21 -7.30
C LEU A 106 -5.28 -4.80 -6.59
N HIS A 107 -5.61 -3.52 -6.61
CA HIS A 107 -6.86 -3.02 -6.01
C HIS A 107 -8.08 -3.46 -6.81
N ASN A 108 -7.91 -3.68 -8.13
CA ASN A 108 -8.92 -4.24 -9.01
C ASN A 108 -8.43 -5.59 -9.57
N PRO A 109 -8.91 -6.74 -9.06
CA PRO A 109 -8.53 -8.06 -9.56
C PRO A 109 -8.86 -8.29 -11.05
N ALA A 110 -9.88 -7.59 -11.57
CA ALA A 110 -10.30 -7.73 -12.98
C ALA A 110 -9.23 -7.27 -13.98
N ASP A 111 -8.25 -6.44 -13.55
CA ASP A 111 -7.15 -6.03 -14.41
C ASP A 111 -6.29 -7.20 -14.90
N LEU A 112 -6.26 -8.31 -14.14
CA LEU A 112 -5.59 -9.55 -14.58
C LEU A 112 -6.34 -10.30 -15.69
N LEU A 113 -7.62 -10.06 -15.84
CA LEU A 113 -8.47 -10.72 -16.82
C LEU A 113 -8.57 -9.94 -18.13
N GLY A 114 -8.09 -8.69 -18.14
CA GLY A 114 -8.07 -7.84 -19.32
C GLY A 114 -6.92 -8.15 -20.29
N SER A 115 -6.89 -7.43 -21.40
CA SER A 115 -5.85 -7.57 -22.44
C SER A 115 -4.43 -7.36 -21.93
N GLU A 116 -4.27 -6.53 -20.91
CA GLU A 116 -3.00 -6.14 -20.28
C GLU A 116 -2.61 -7.05 -19.10
N GLY A 117 -3.46 -8.01 -18.72
CA GLY A 117 -3.27 -8.84 -17.55
C GLY A 117 -1.96 -9.63 -17.53
N ASN A 118 -1.53 -10.15 -18.68
CA ASN A 118 -0.26 -10.87 -18.79
C ASN A 118 0.95 -9.97 -18.60
N GLU A 119 0.92 -8.74 -19.14
CA GLU A 119 1.98 -7.76 -18.95
C GLU A 119 2.02 -7.32 -17.49
N LEU A 120 0.86 -7.08 -16.87
CA LEU A 120 0.74 -6.72 -15.47
C LEU A 120 1.31 -7.82 -14.56
N LEU A 121 0.96 -9.09 -14.79
CA LEU A 121 1.50 -10.21 -14.03
C LEU A 121 3.02 -10.33 -14.17
N THR A 122 3.53 -10.13 -15.39
CA THR A 122 4.97 -10.14 -15.65
C THR A 122 5.66 -9.00 -14.90
N SER A 123 5.06 -7.83 -14.90
CA SER A 123 5.56 -6.67 -14.16
C SER A 123 5.66 -6.94 -12.66
N LEU A 124 4.62 -7.53 -12.05
CA LEU A 124 4.64 -7.91 -10.63
C LEU A 124 5.75 -8.92 -10.30
N LYS A 125 5.97 -9.91 -11.19
CA LYS A 125 7.07 -10.87 -11.04
C LYS A 125 8.44 -10.19 -11.12
N ASN A 126 8.61 -9.21 -12.01
CA ASN A 126 9.84 -8.46 -12.15
C ASN A 126 10.10 -7.61 -10.88
N LEU A 127 9.10 -6.87 -10.39
CA LEU A 127 9.21 -6.09 -9.15
C LEU A 127 9.63 -6.96 -7.95
N LYS A 128 9.11 -8.19 -7.89
CA LYS A 128 9.52 -9.16 -6.86
C LYS A 128 10.96 -9.63 -7.04
N ARG A 129 11.35 -9.99 -8.28
CA ARG A 129 12.73 -10.38 -8.61
C ARG A 129 13.73 -9.28 -8.26
N ASP A 130 13.36 -8.02 -8.53
CA ASP A 130 14.21 -6.86 -8.32
C ASP A 130 14.21 -6.39 -6.84
N GLY A 131 13.46 -7.07 -5.96
CA GLY A 131 13.48 -6.87 -4.52
C GLY A 131 12.66 -5.68 -4.01
N LEU A 132 11.88 -5.03 -4.88
CA LEU A 132 11.03 -3.90 -4.49
C LEU A 132 9.79 -4.34 -3.70
N ILE A 133 9.36 -5.58 -3.93
CA ILE A 133 8.25 -6.21 -3.21
C ILE A 133 8.62 -7.65 -2.82
N LYS A 134 8.13 -8.13 -1.68
CA LYS A 134 8.36 -9.53 -1.26
C LYS A 134 7.28 -10.47 -1.78
N LYS A 135 6.04 -9.99 -1.84
CA LYS A 135 4.86 -10.76 -2.30
C LYS A 135 3.96 -9.88 -3.15
N PHE A 136 3.13 -10.50 -3.96
CA PHE A 136 2.06 -9.81 -4.67
C PHE A 136 0.79 -10.67 -4.70
N GLY A 137 -0.34 -10.05 -4.96
CA GLY A 137 -1.64 -10.69 -5.00
C GLY A 137 -2.76 -9.72 -5.41
N VAL A 138 -3.97 -10.04 -5.02
CA VAL A 138 -5.17 -9.23 -5.28
C VAL A 138 -5.86 -8.88 -3.98
N SER A 139 -6.60 -7.77 -4.00
CA SER A 139 -7.42 -7.32 -2.87
C SER A 139 -8.87 -7.75 -3.05
#